data_72af00fef07fc3d18dd3f8b1eeb1fce7
#
_entry.id   72af00fef07fc3d18dd3f8b1eeb1fce7
#
_cell.length_a   1.000
_cell.length_b   1.000
_cell.length_c   1.000
_cell.angle_alpha   90.00
_cell.angle_beta   90.00
_cell.angle_gamma   90.00
#
_symmetry.space_group_name_H-M   'P 1'
#
loop_
_entity.id
_entity.type
_entity.pdbx_description
1 polymer ?
#
loop_
_entity_poly.entity_id
_entity_poly.type
_entity_poly.pdbx_seq_one_letter_code
_entity_poly.pdbx_strand_id
1 'polypeptide(L)'
;ELPISALKIDACFLRDLPYNEHQEAVCTMIIEMGRRLAMLVVAEGAETHEQIEFLRNHHCHQVQGFYYSPAIPLQKLPRFVQEQGLKRRGQLLS
;
A
#
# COMPACT_ATOMS: atom_id res chain seq x y z
N GLU A 1 -21.44 13.55 -14.48
CA GLU A 1 -20.14 13.10 -14.01
C GLU A 1 -20.28 12.00 -13.00
N LEU A 2 -19.51 10.95 -13.19
CA LEU A 2 -19.59 9.78 -12.30
C LEU A 2 -18.69 9.97 -11.09
N PRO A 3 -19.14 9.55 -9.93
CA PRO A 3 -18.27 9.59 -8.76
C PRO A 3 -17.13 8.60 -8.93
N ILE A 4 -16.01 8.90 -8.31
CA ILE A 4 -14.88 8.00 -8.31
C ILE A 4 -15.17 6.85 -7.37
N SER A 5 -15.09 5.64 -7.89
CA SER A 5 -15.22 4.46 -7.07
C SER A 5 -13.89 4.09 -6.47
N ALA A 6 -13.90 3.53 -5.30
CA ALA A 6 -12.68 3.09 -4.65
C ALA A 6 -12.70 1.58 -4.48
N LEU A 7 -11.54 0.99 -4.69
CA LEU A 7 -11.32 -0.44 -4.45
C LEU A 7 -10.34 -0.54 -3.30
N LYS A 8 -10.77 -1.15 -2.22
CA LYS A 8 -9.92 -1.24 -1.03
C LYS A 8 -9.30 -2.63 -0.94
N ILE A 9 -8.01 -2.66 -0.69
CA ILE A 9 -7.30 -3.91 -0.46
C ILE A 9 -7.25 -4.10 1.04
N ASP A 10 -7.88 -5.17 1.52
CA ASP A 10 -7.93 -5.45 2.94
C ASP A 10 -6.54 -5.80 3.47
N ALA A 11 -6.33 -5.48 4.74
CA ALA A 11 -5.05 -5.72 5.40
C ALA A 11 -4.58 -7.18 5.29
N CYS A 12 -5.51 -8.11 5.26
CA CYS A 12 -5.13 -9.52 5.20
C CYS A 12 -4.38 -9.87 3.92
N PHE A 13 -4.55 -9.07 2.86
CA PHE A 13 -3.83 -9.29 1.61
C PHE A 13 -2.45 -8.66 1.62
N LEU A 14 -2.15 -7.85 2.63
CA LEU A 14 -0.86 -7.18 2.72
C LEU A 14 0.09 -7.85 3.70
N ARG A 15 -0.43 -8.71 4.53
CA ARG A 15 0.28 -9.21 5.70
C ARG A 15 1.65 -9.79 5.39
N ASP A 16 1.74 -10.56 4.32
CA ASP A 16 2.97 -11.25 3.99
C ASP A 16 3.73 -10.60 2.83
N LEU A 17 3.33 -9.40 2.45
CA LEU A 17 4.06 -8.69 1.40
C LEU A 17 5.38 -8.17 1.95
N PRO A 18 6.41 -8.20 1.14
CA PRO A 18 6.51 -8.74 -0.23
C PRO A 18 7.06 -10.16 -0.28
N TYR A 19 6.92 -10.92 0.78
CA TYR A 19 7.67 -12.17 0.94
C TYR A 19 6.87 -13.42 0.58
N ASN A 20 5.67 -13.25 0.06
CA ASN A 20 4.82 -14.37 -0.32
C ASN A 20 4.37 -14.17 -1.76
N GLU A 21 4.82 -15.05 -2.65
CA GLU A 21 4.54 -14.91 -4.08
C GLU A 21 3.05 -14.93 -4.38
N HIS A 22 2.32 -15.75 -3.67
CA HIS A 22 0.87 -15.84 -3.87
C HIS A 22 0.20 -14.52 -3.49
N GLN A 23 0.58 -13.98 -2.37
CA GLN A 23 0.06 -12.69 -1.91
C GLN A 23 0.43 -11.57 -2.86
N GLU A 24 1.67 -11.58 -3.35
CA GLU A 24 2.10 -10.59 -4.32
C GLU A 24 1.24 -10.64 -5.57
N ALA A 25 0.98 -11.85 -6.07
CA ALA A 25 0.18 -12.02 -7.27
C ALA A 25 -1.23 -11.49 -7.06
N VAL A 26 -1.84 -11.82 -5.92
CA VAL A 26 -3.19 -11.37 -5.63
C VAL A 26 -3.25 -9.86 -5.55
N CYS A 27 -2.33 -9.25 -4.82
CA CYS A 27 -2.32 -7.80 -4.68
C CYS A 27 -2.08 -7.10 -6.01
N THR A 28 -1.15 -7.62 -6.80
CA THR A 28 -0.86 -7.05 -8.11
C THR A 28 -2.08 -7.10 -9.00
N MET A 29 -2.80 -8.22 -8.98
CA MET A 29 -4.02 -8.35 -9.78
C MET A 29 -5.08 -7.36 -9.35
N ILE A 30 -5.25 -7.20 -8.05
CA ILE A 30 -6.26 -6.27 -7.53
C ILE A 30 -5.93 -4.84 -7.95
N ILE A 31 -4.66 -4.46 -7.80
CA ILE A 31 -4.24 -3.10 -8.16
C ILE A 31 -4.44 -2.87 -9.65
N GLU A 32 -4.01 -3.82 -10.45
CA GLU A 32 -4.13 -3.67 -11.91
C GLU A 32 -5.59 -3.62 -12.34
N MET A 33 -6.43 -4.46 -11.75
CA MET A 33 -7.85 -4.44 -12.06
C MET A 33 -8.46 -3.10 -11.72
N GLY A 34 -8.14 -2.58 -10.54
CA GLY A 34 -8.68 -1.29 -10.13
C GLY A 34 -8.25 -0.18 -11.07
N ARG A 35 -6.98 -0.19 -11.46
CA ARG A 35 -6.48 0.82 -12.37
C ARG A 35 -7.17 0.74 -13.73
N ARG A 36 -7.37 -0.45 -14.24
CA ARG A 36 -8.02 -0.62 -15.53
C ARG A 36 -9.49 -0.22 -15.50
N LEU A 37 -10.10 -0.35 -14.34
CA LEU A 37 -11.50 0.07 -14.18
C LEU A 37 -11.63 1.52 -13.76
N ALA A 38 -10.52 2.26 -13.76
CA ALA A 38 -10.47 3.66 -13.37
C ALA A 38 -10.99 3.87 -11.95
N MET A 39 -10.69 2.91 -11.07
CA MET A 39 -11.03 3.01 -9.67
C MET A 39 -9.83 3.46 -8.87
N LEU A 40 -10.10 4.16 -7.78
CA LEU A 40 -9.05 4.54 -6.85
C LEU A 40 -8.72 3.33 -5.99
N VAL A 41 -7.48 2.88 -6.00
CA VAL A 41 -7.06 1.71 -5.24
C VAL A 41 -6.44 2.18 -3.93
N VAL A 42 -7.00 1.72 -2.82
CA VAL A 42 -6.57 2.09 -1.48
C VAL A 42 -6.18 0.82 -0.74
N ALA A 43 -4.95 0.77 -0.27
CA ALA A 43 -4.49 -0.36 0.54
C ALA A 43 -4.68 -0.02 2.01
N GLU A 44 -5.33 -0.90 2.74
CA GLU A 44 -5.61 -0.69 4.16
C GLU A 44 -4.70 -1.56 5.01
N GLY A 45 -4.14 -0.96 6.03
CA GLY A 45 -3.41 -1.73 7.03
C GLY A 45 -1.96 -2.03 6.70
N ALA A 46 -1.36 -1.24 5.82
CA ALA A 46 0.07 -1.38 5.56
C ALA A 46 0.84 -0.99 6.83
N GLU A 47 1.73 -1.87 7.28
CA GLU A 47 2.44 -1.68 8.53
C GLU A 47 3.94 -1.53 8.37
N THR A 48 4.49 -1.92 7.25
CA THR A 48 5.93 -1.91 7.05
C THR A 48 6.29 -1.09 5.82
N HIS A 49 7.52 -0.59 5.82
CA HIS A 49 7.96 0.17 4.66
C HIS A 49 8.12 -0.73 3.44
N GLU A 50 8.39 -2.01 3.64
CA GLU A 50 8.47 -2.95 2.52
C GLU A 50 7.12 -3.07 1.84
N GLN A 51 6.05 -3.11 2.62
CA GLN A 51 4.71 -3.14 2.07
C GLN A 51 4.42 -1.85 1.30
N ILE A 52 4.80 -0.73 1.86
CA ILE A 52 4.61 0.56 1.20
C ILE A 52 5.34 0.60 -0.13
N GLU A 53 6.59 0.12 -0.16
CA GLU A 53 7.35 0.14 -1.40
C GLU A 53 6.77 -0.81 -2.44
N PHE A 54 6.29 -1.97 -2.00
CA PHE A 54 5.61 -2.88 -2.92
C PHE A 54 4.41 -2.19 -3.57
N LEU A 55 3.59 -1.55 -2.74
CA LEU A 55 2.40 -0.87 -3.23
C LEU A 55 2.75 0.26 -4.17
N ARG A 56 3.79 1.02 -3.83
CA ARG A 56 4.25 2.11 -4.67
C ARG A 56 4.74 1.60 -6.02
N ASN A 57 5.52 0.54 -6.00
CA ASN A 57 6.07 -0.03 -7.23
C ASN A 57 5.01 -0.59 -8.15
N HIS A 58 3.87 -0.97 -7.58
CA HIS A 58 2.77 -1.50 -8.38
C HIS A 58 1.67 -0.47 -8.61
N HIS A 59 1.98 0.79 -8.30
CA HIS A 59 1.12 1.92 -8.63
C HIS A 59 -0.22 1.93 -7.90
N CYS A 60 -0.24 1.44 -6.69
CA CYS A 60 -1.37 1.64 -5.80
C CYS A 60 -1.53 3.14 -5.54
N HIS A 61 -2.76 3.63 -5.46
CA HIS A 61 -2.98 5.06 -5.37
C HIS A 61 -2.79 5.61 -3.98
N GLN A 62 -3.36 4.96 -2.98
CA GLN A 62 -3.37 5.48 -1.62
C GLN A 62 -3.14 4.37 -0.63
N VAL A 63 -2.68 4.75 0.54
CA VAL A 63 -2.52 3.83 1.65
C VAL A 63 -3.20 4.41 2.86
N GLN A 64 -3.89 3.55 3.61
CA GLN A 64 -4.53 3.90 4.87
C GLN A 64 -4.20 2.78 5.84
N GLY A 65 -3.81 3.10 7.04
CA GLY A 65 -3.52 2.02 7.92
C GLY A 65 -2.93 2.48 9.22
N PHE A 66 -2.10 1.64 9.78
CA PHE A 66 -1.59 1.80 11.11
C PHE A 66 -1.05 3.21 11.37
N TYR A 67 -0.26 3.73 10.43
CA TYR A 67 0.35 5.05 10.58
C TYR A 67 -0.34 6.10 9.74
N TYR A 68 -1.33 5.74 8.96
CA TYR A 68 -1.91 6.64 7.98
C TYR A 68 -3.42 6.61 8.10
N SER A 69 -3.95 7.61 8.71
CA SER A 69 -5.39 7.81 8.82
C SER A 69 -5.65 9.29 8.83
N PRO A 70 -6.37 9.81 7.86
CA PRO A 70 -7.03 9.14 6.73
C PRO A 70 -6.06 8.67 5.66
N ALA A 71 -6.60 8.10 4.59
CA ALA A 71 -5.81 7.58 3.49
C ALA A 71 -4.93 8.67 2.88
N ILE A 72 -3.70 8.28 2.53
CA ILE A 72 -2.72 9.20 1.99
C ILE A 72 -2.26 8.70 0.62
N PRO A 73 -2.23 9.57 -0.40
CA PRO A 73 -1.70 9.17 -1.69
C PRO A 73 -0.24 8.74 -1.58
N LEU A 74 0.09 7.62 -2.19
CA LEU A 74 1.45 7.11 -2.13
C LEU A 74 2.43 8.08 -2.78
N GLN A 75 1.98 8.85 -3.76
CA GLN A 75 2.84 9.85 -4.38
C GLN A 75 3.32 10.90 -3.39
N LYS A 76 2.55 11.15 -2.36
CA LYS A 76 2.89 12.17 -1.38
C LYS A 76 3.82 11.67 -0.29
N LEU A 77 4.07 10.38 -0.27
CA LEU A 77 5.04 9.84 0.67
C LEU A 77 6.42 10.00 0.06
N PRO A 78 7.32 10.71 0.74
CA PRO A 78 8.65 10.94 0.18
C PRO A 78 9.42 9.64 0.04
N ARG A 79 10.35 9.60 -0.91
CA ARG A 79 11.19 8.43 -1.08
C ARG A 79 11.97 8.11 0.17
N PHE A 80 12.37 9.13 0.90
CA PHE A 80 13.13 8.89 2.12
C PHE A 80 12.31 8.23 3.21
N VAL A 81 11.01 8.07 3.01
CA VAL A 81 10.19 7.28 3.94
C VAL A 81 10.82 5.92 4.15
N GLN A 82 11.39 5.36 3.09
CA GLN A 82 12.04 4.06 3.21
C GLN A 82 13.16 4.09 4.23
N GLU A 83 14.02 5.10 4.16
CA GLU A 83 15.08 5.25 5.14
C GLU A 83 14.53 5.50 6.53
N GLN A 84 13.58 6.40 6.60
CA GLN A 84 12.96 6.69 7.89
C GLN A 84 12.22 5.49 8.42
N GLY A 85 11.60 4.73 7.52
CA GLY A 85 10.93 3.51 7.91
C GLY A 85 11.90 2.52 8.52
N LEU A 86 13.08 2.40 7.95
CA LEU A 86 14.09 1.53 8.50
C LEU A 86 14.52 1.99 9.89
N LYS A 87 14.74 3.28 10.04
CA LYS A 87 15.11 3.81 11.33
C LYS A 87 14.01 3.61 12.36
N ARG A 88 12.79 3.88 11.95
CA ARG A 88 11.66 3.67 12.84
C ARG A 88 11.52 2.23 13.24
N ARG A 89 11.66 1.34 12.27
CA ARG A 89 11.58 -0.07 12.57
C ARG A 89 12.64 -0.47 13.55
N GLY A 90 13.84 0.05 13.36
CA GLY A 90 14.89 -0.19 14.31
C GLY A 90 14.51 0.28 15.70
N GLN A 91 13.92 1.47 15.78
CA GLN A 91 13.49 2.00 17.05
C GLN A 91 12.32 1.23 17.64
N LEU A 92 11.36 0.87 16.79
CA LEU A 92 10.18 0.17 17.25
C LEU A 92 10.48 -1.27 17.62
N LEU A 93 11.38 -1.88 16.85
CA LEU A 93 11.70 -3.28 17.05
C LEU A 93 12.79 -3.47 18.08
N SER A 94 13.52 -2.43 18.33
CA SER A 94 14.55 -2.47 19.36
C SER A 94 14.00 -1.98 20.68
#